data_c7fead04c74eac3551248c04f4989503
#
_entry.id   c7fead04c74eac3551248c04f4989503
#
_cell.length_a   1.000
_cell.length_b   1.000
_cell.length_c   1.000
_cell.angle_alpha   90.00
_cell.angle_beta   90.00
_cell.angle_gamma   90.00
#
_symmetry.space_group_name_H-M   'P 1'
#
loop_
_entity.id
_entity.type
_entity.pdbx_description
1 polymer ?
#
loop_
_entity_poly.entity_id
_entity_poly.type
_entity_poly.pdbx_seq_one_letter_code
_entity_poly.pdbx_strand_id
1 'polypeptide(L)'
;ERMDNRPIGIMDSGVGGLTVACVLKEKYPNEKFIFIGDTARNPYGNKSPEEVTFFAEEMKAFLAGKQVKMIIAACNTITFSVPPSFFAGKIPVIGMSLDFPELESVNHLAVIGTPMTIRSHRHRDRLKKDFPLMNVTEIPIDGLAYAIEMGKEESFIYGMINEAVQKAGAESVDAAVLACTHYPLVAGVFRDILPNTLLIDPAERTVKKAMSILADQNGQSEEAGPCLFFFTESTLRAEILVKKMFGRRADIQRVVLSGV
;
A
#
# COMPACT_ATOMS: atom_id res chain seq x y z
N GLU A 1 -11.91 1.47 31.12
CA GLU A 1 -12.13 0.59 29.94
C GLU A 1 -10.79 0.06 29.50
N ARG A 2 -10.72 -1.25 29.19
CA ARG A 2 -9.44 -1.93 28.94
C ARG A 2 -9.04 -1.70 27.48
N MET A 3 -7.86 -1.14 27.25
CA MET A 3 -7.28 -0.97 25.91
C MET A 3 -7.07 -2.32 25.21
N ASP A 4 -7.09 -2.33 23.89
CA ASP A 4 -6.95 -3.57 23.11
C ASP A 4 -5.50 -3.73 22.62
N ASN A 5 -4.74 -4.58 23.32
CA ASN A 5 -3.33 -4.85 23.00
C ASN A 5 -3.14 -5.92 21.92
N ARG A 6 -4.20 -6.37 21.22
CA ARG A 6 -4.08 -7.27 20.09
C ARG A 6 -3.37 -6.59 18.91
N PRO A 7 -2.69 -7.33 18.03
CA PRO A 7 -1.98 -6.73 16.90
C PRO A 7 -2.93 -6.21 15.81
N ILE A 8 -2.43 -5.29 14.99
CA ILE A 8 -3.04 -4.89 13.72
C ILE A 8 -2.54 -5.83 12.63
N GLY A 9 -3.44 -6.38 11.81
CA GLY A 9 -3.06 -7.13 10.61
C GLY A 9 -2.78 -6.18 9.45
N ILE A 10 -1.73 -6.45 8.69
CA ILE A 10 -1.40 -5.71 7.46
C ILE A 10 -1.20 -6.72 6.34
N MET A 11 -1.94 -6.59 5.23
CA MET A 11 -1.79 -7.46 4.07
C MET A 11 -1.35 -6.67 2.84
N ASP A 12 -0.54 -7.30 2.02
CA ASP A 12 -0.09 -6.77 0.74
C ASP A 12 0.13 -7.88 -0.29
N SER A 13 0.15 -7.53 -1.56
CA SER A 13 0.47 -8.45 -2.66
C SER A 13 1.93 -8.91 -2.68
N GLY A 14 2.81 -8.23 -1.94
CA GLY A 14 4.24 -8.51 -1.91
C GLY A 14 4.95 -7.76 -0.77
N VAL A 15 5.88 -6.88 -1.10
CA VAL A 15 6.69 -6.11 -0.13
C VAL A 15 6.31 -4.63 -0.01
N GLY A 16 5.53 -4.10 -0.94
CA GLY A 16 5.19 -2.66 -0.98
C GLY A 16 4.51 -2.17 0.30
N GLY A 17 3.61 -2.97 0.86
CA GLY A 17 2.90 -2.65 2.10
C GLY A 17 3.77 -2.49 3.34
N LEU A 18 5.04 -2.88 3.28
CA LEU A 18 6.03 -2.58 4.33
C LEU A 18 6.19 -1.07 4.53
N THR A 19 5.95 -0.24 3.51
CA THR A 19 5.95 1.22 3.64
C THR A 19 4.86 1.71 4.57
N VAL A 20 3.68 1.10 4.52
CA VAL A 20 2.56 1.39 5.44
C VAL A 20 2.88 0.91 6.86
N ALA A 21 3.44 -0.29 6.98
CA ALA A 21 3.88 -0.83 8.27
C ALA A 21 4.94 0.04 8.94
N CYS A 22 5.88 0.61 8.16
CA CYS A 22 6.85 1.59 8.64
C CYS A 22 6.19 2.82 9.25
N VAL A 23 5.25 3.43 8.54
CA VAL A 23 4.51 4.60 9.03
C VAL A 23 3.76 4.29 10.31
N LEU A 24 3.12 3.11 10.38
CA LEU A 24 2.44 2.67 11.60
C LEU A 24 3.41 2.59 12.78
N LYS A 25 4.57 1.93 12.59
CA LYS A 25 5.54 1.74 13.67
C LYS A 25 6.20 3.06 14.12
N GLU A 26 6.44 3.95 13.20
CA GLU A 26 7.05 5.26 13.47
C GLU A 26 6.13 6.18 14.27
N LYS A 27 4.86 6.26 13.85
CA LYS A 27 3.88 7.19 14.46
C LYS A 27 3.15 6.62 15.66
N TYR A 28 3.03 5.31 15.76
CA TYR A 28 2.31 4.59 16.81
C TYR A 28 3.17 3.44 17.37
N PRO A 29 4.28 3.73 18.04
CA PRO A 29 5.30 2.75 18.43
C PRO A 29 4.78 1.65 19.38
N ASN A 30 3.67 1.89 20.09
CA ASN A 30 3.04 0.89 20.95
C ASN A 30 2.19 -0.12 20.18
N GLU A 31 1.81 0.18 18.94
CA GLU A 31 1.07 -0.76 18.12
C GLU A 31 1.94 -1.92 17.64
N LYS A 32 1.43 -3.12 17.86
CA LYS A 32 1.97 -4.38 17.32
C LYS A 32 1.31 -4.65 15.99
N PHE A 33 2.02 -5.26 15.07
CA PHE A 33 1.38 -5.70 13.83
C PHE A 33 1.86 -7.08 13.39
N ILE A 34 1.02 -7.72 12.59
CA ILE A 34 1.32 -8.94 11.85
C ILE A 34 1.17 -8.60 10.37
N PHE A 35 2.27 -8.63 9.64
CA PHE A 35 2.32 -8.38 8.22
C PHE A 35 2.28 -9.70 7.45
N ILE A 36 1.48 -9.77 6.39
CA ILE A 36 1.53 -10.85 5.39
C ILE A 36 1.67 -10.27 4.00
N GLY A 37 2.70 -10.70 3.27
CA GLY A 37 2.96 -10.36 1.87
C GLY A 37 2.85 -11.60 0.98
N ASP A 38 2.04 -11.52 -0.08
CA ASP A 38 1.80 -12.63 -1.00
C ASP A 38 2.82 -12.67 -2.14
N THR A 39 4.07 -12.81 -1.77
CA THR A 39 5.21 -12.82 -2.70
C THR A 39 5.17 -13.98 -3.70
N ALA A 40 4.54 -15.11 -3.35
CA ALA A 40 4.42 -16.26 -4.24
C ALA A 40 3.51 -16.01 -5.47
N ARG A 41 2.49 -15.16 -5.32
CA ARG A 41 1.50 -14.87 -6.38
C ARG A 41 1.62 -13.46 -6.97
N ASN A 42 2.57 -12.68 -6.50
CA ASN A 42 2.89 -11.36 -7.06
C ASN A 42 3.39 -11.49 -8.53
N PRO A 43 3.06 -10.56 -9.44
CA PRO A 43 2.33 -9.29 -9.23
C PRO A 43 0.81 -9.43 -9.34
N TYR A 44 0.07 -8.61 -8.58
CA TYR A 44 -1.39 -8.58 -8.64
C TYR A 44 -1.94 -7.65 -9.75
N GLY A 45 -1.14 -6.72 -10.23
CA GLY A 45 -1.59 -5.67 -11.16
C GLY A 45 -2.11 -6.18 -12.52
N ASN A 46 -1.81 -7.42 -12.90
CA ASN A 46 -2.25 -8.08 -14.11
C ASN A 46 -3.20 -9.27 -13.87
N LYS A 47 -3.63 -9.47 -12.62
CA LYS A 47 -4.62 -10.49 -12.24
C LYS A 47 -6.05 -10.01 -12.50
N SER A 48 -7.01 -10.93 -12.53
CA SER A 48 -8.43 -10.54 -12.54
C SER A 48 -8.88 -10.07 -11.15
N PRO A 49 -9.96 -9.27 -11.06
CA PRO A 49 -10.54 -8.89 -9.77
C PRO A 49 -10.96 -10.09 -8.91
N GLU A 50 -11.40 -11.16 -9.54
CA GLU A 50 -11.79 -12.42 -8.88
C GLU A 50 -10.59 -13.13 -8.26
N GLU A 51 -9.47 -13.22 -8.99
CA GLU A 51 -8.21 -13.77 -8.48
C GLU A 51 -7.70 -12.95 -7.30
N VAL A 52 -7.66 -11.62 -7.42
CA VAL A 52 -7.21 -10.72 -6.35
C VAL A 52 -8.10 -10.86 -5.12
N THR A 53 -9.42 -10.96 -5.31
CA THR A 53 -10.36 -11.14 -4.21
C THR A 53 -10.12 -12.47 -3.49
N PHE A 54 -9.94 -13.55 -4.25
CA PHE A 54 -9.65 -14.86 -3.68
C PHE A 54 -8.37 -14.85 -2.83
N PHE A 55 -7.29 -14.29 -3.36
CA PHE A 55 -6.02 -14.19 -2.64
C PHE A 55 -6.11 -13.31 -1.39
N ALA A 56 -6.81 -12.19 -1.50
CA ALA A 56 -7.03 -11.29 -0.38
C ALA A 56 -7.87 -11.91 0.74
N GLU A 57 -8.89 -12.70 0.39
CA GLU A 57 -9.70 -13.44 1.38
C GLU A 57 -8.88 -14.50 2.13
N GLU A 58 -7.94 -15.18 1.47
CA GLU A 58 -7.04 -16.13 2.15
C GLU A 58 -6.13 -15.41 3.15
N MET A 59 -5.55 -14.27 2.77
CA MET A 59 -4.73 -13.46 3.69
C MET A 59 -5.55 -12.90 4.85
N LYS A 60 -6.78 -12.46 4.58
CA LYS A 60 -7.73 -12.00 5.60
C LYS A 60 -8.05 -13.10 6.61
N ALA A 61 -8.32 -14.32 6.13
CA ALA A 61 -8.56 -15.48 6.99
C ALA A 61 -7.33 -15.84 7.85
N PHE A 62 -6.13 -15.78 7.26
CA PHE A 62 -4.87 -15.98 8.00
C PHE A 62 -4.73 -14.97 9.14
N LEU A 63 -4.92 -13.68 8.86
CA LEU A 63 -4.83 -12.62 9.87
C LEU A 63 -5.92 -12.74 10.94
N ALA A 64 -7.14 -13.11 10.56
CA ALA A 64 -8.23 -13.38 11.51
C ALA A 64 -7.87 -14.51 12.47
N GLY A 65 -7.24 -15.58 11.98
CA GLY A 65 -6.71 -16.68 12.79
C GLY A 65 -5.62 -16.27 13.78
N LYS A 66 -4.93 -15.15 13.52
CA LYS A 66 -3.97 -14.51 14.42
C LYS A 66 -4.60 -13.56 15.43
N GLN A 67 -5.91 -13.50 15.48
CA GLN A 67 -6.68 -12.67 16.42
C GLN A 67 -6.35 -11.17 16.36
N VAL A 68 -6.12 -10.65 15.15
CA VAL A 68 -5.88 -9.22 14.97
C VAL A 68 -7.14 -8.40 15.30
N LYS A 69 -6.94 -7.18 15.80
CA LYS A 69 -8.03 -6.26 16.14
C LYS A 69 -8.57 -5.46 14.95
N MET A 70 -7.77 -5.31 13.90
CA MET A 70 -8.07 -4.60 12.67
C MET A 70 -7.18 -5.13 11.55
N ILE A 71 -7.59 -4.97 10.31
CA ILE A 71 -6.78 -5.30 9.13
C ILE A 71 -6.64 -4.06 8.25
N ILE A 72 -5.41 -3.75 7.83
CA ILE A 72 -5.09 -2.77 6.79
C ILE A 72 -4.72 -3.53 5.51
N ALA A 73 -5.52 -3.36 4.47
CA ALA A 73 -5.16 -3.79 3.12
C ALA A 73 -4.21 -2.77 2.51
N ALA A 74 -2.91 -2.94 2.74
CA ALA A 74 -1.84 -2.02 2.38
C ALA A 74 -1.41 -2.17 0.91
N CYS A 75 -2.37 -2.31 0.02
CA CYS A 75 -2.19 -2.52 -1.40
C CYS A 75 -3.31 -1.82 -2.16
N ASN A 76 -2.96 -0.91 -3.07
CA ASN A 76 -3.97 -0.22 -3.90
C ASN A 76 -4.69 -1.20 -4.83
N THR A 77 -3.97 -2.15 -5.42
CA THR A 77 -4.58 -3.16 -6.30
C THR A 77 -5.61 -3.99 -5.54
N ILE A 78 -5.33 -4.45 -4.33
CA ILE A 78 -6.33 -5.14 -3.48
C ILE A 78 -7.49 -4.19 -3.17
N THR A 79 -7.19 -3.01 -2.63
CA THR A 79 -8.20 -2.04 -2.17
C THR A 79 -9.24 -1.73 -3.25
N PHE A 80 -8.81 -1.56 -4.50
CA PHE A 80 -9.66 -1.10 -5.59
C PHE A 80 -10.15 -2.21 -6.53
N SER A 81 -9.83 -3.47 -6.23
CA SER A 81 -10.27 -4.66 -6.99
C SER A 81 -11.32 -5.49 -6.26
N VAL A 82 -11.25 -5.54 -4.91
CA VAL A 82 -12.16 -6.36 -4.11
C VAL A 82 -13.56 -5.72 -4.00
N PRO A 83 -14.61 -6.53 -3.84
CA PRO A 83 -15.96 -6.01 -3.66
C PRO A 83 -16.13 -5.32 -2.29
N PRO A 84 -17.12 -4.42 -2.13
CA PRO A 84 -17.39 -3.77 -0.84
C PRO A 84 -17.58 -4.72 0.34
N SER A 85 -18.11 -5.92 0.10
CA SER A 85 -18.28 -6.96 1.11
C SER A 85 -16.98 -7.43 1.75
N PHE A 86 -15.86 -7.29 1.06
CA PHE A 86 -14.53 -7.62 1.61
C PHE A 86 -14.20 -6.80 2.87
N PHE A 87 -14.63 -5.55 2.90
CA PHE A 87 -14.40 -4.62 4.01
C PHE A 87 -15.39 -4.78 5.16
N ALA A 88 -16.47 -5.55 4.95
CA ALA A 88 -17.45 -5.83 5.97
C ALA A 88 -17.03 -7.01 6.85
N GLY A 89 -17.50 -7.03 8.10
CA GLY A 89 -17.27 -8.16 9.02
C GLY A 89 -17.01 -7.71 10.46
N LYS A 90 -16.73 -8.69 11.32
CA LYS A 90 -16.47 -8.43 12.74
C LYS A 90 -15.13 -7.75 13.01
N ILE A 91 -14.12 -8.06 12.18
CA ILE A 91 -12.83 -7.40 12.23
C ILE A 91 -12.88 -6.23 11.23
N PRO A 92 -12.67 -4.98 11.67
CA PRO A 92 -12.61 -3.85 10.76
C PRO A 92 -11.50 -4.04 9.72
N VAL A 93 -11.83 -3.88 8.45
CA VAL A 93 -10.87 -3.90 7.34
C VAL A 93 -10.90 -2.56 6.65
N ILE A 94 -9.75 -1.92 6.50
CA ILE A 94 -9.61 -0.68 5.75
C ILE A 94 -8.61 -0.87 4.61
N GLY A 95 -8.88 -0.21 3.49
CA GLY A 95 -7.97 -0.13 2.36
C GLY A 95 -7.14 1.14 2.34
N MET A 96 -6.35 1.30 1.29
CA MET A 96 -5.58 2.52 1.05
C MET A 96 -6.49 3.74 0.93
N SER A 97 -6.09 4.82 1.57
CA SER A 97 -6.89 6.04 1.65
C SER A 97 -7.01 6.74 0.29
N LEU A 98 -8.20 7.29 0.03
CA LEU A 98 -8.48 8.25 -1.05
C LEU A 98 -8.62 9.68 -0.51
N ASP A 99 -8.23 9.94 0.72
CA ASP A 99 -8.21 11.29 1.27
C ASP A 99 -6.94 11.99 0.82
N PHE A 100 -7.09 13.15 0.18
CA PHE A 100 -5.98 13.93 -0.33
C PHE A 100 -5.74 15.15 0.56
N PRO A 101 -4.49 15.70 0.59
CA PRO A 101 -4.21 16.97 1.27
C PRO A 101 -4.99 18.12 0.60
N GLU A 102 -4.96 19.28 1.24
CA GLU A 102 -5.40 20.51 0.58
C GLU A 102 -4.52 20.76 -0.67
N LEU A 103 -5.17 20.89 -1.83
CA LEU A 103 -4.53 21.01 -3.13
C LEU A 103 -4.86 22.34 -3.79
N GLU A 104 -4.94 23.41 -3.00
CA GLU A 104 -5.40 24.74 -3.45
C GLU A 104 -4.56 25.32 -4.61
N SER A 105 -3.27 25.03 -4.65
CA SER A 105 -2.36 25.47 -5.70
C SER A 105 -2.10 24.44 -6.81
N VAL A 106 -2.81 23.32 -6.78
CA VAL A 106 -2.65 22.23 -7.76
C VAL A 106 -3.72 22.34 -8.84
N ASN A 107 -3.31 22.60 -10.06
CA ASN A 107 -4.18 22.64 -11.23
C ASN A 107 -4.14 21.35 -12.05
N HIS A 108 -2.99 20.69 -12.08
CA HIS A 108 -2.79 19.46 -12.81
C HIS A 108 -2.13 18.40 -11.90
N LEU A 109 -2.81 17.28 -11.72
CA LEU A 109 -2.35 16.18 -10.89
C LEU A 109 -2.29 14.88 -11.70
N ALA A 110 -1.20 14.12 -11.54
CA ALA A 110 -1.08 12.77 -12.06
C ALA A 110 -1.43 11.72 -11.00
N VAL A 111 -2.15 10.68 -11.40
CA VAL A 111 -2.33 9.47 -10.59
C VAL A 111 -1.51 8.36 -11.24
N ILE A 112 -0.47 7.89 -10.56
CA ILE A 112 0.46 6.88 -11.07
C ILE A 112 0.23 5.58 -10.32
N GLY A 113 -0.11 4.51 -11.03
CA GLY A 113 -0.46 3.24 -10.38
C GLY A 113 -0.31 2.03 -11.29
N THR A 114 -0.65 0.87 -10.75
CA THR A 114 -0.75 -0.35 -11.55
C THR A 114 -1.91 -0.24 -12.55
N PRO A 115 -1.87 -0.98 -13.68
CA PRO A 115 -2.96 -0.96 -14.65
C PRO A 115 -4.34 -1.23 -14.03
N MET A 116 -4.45 -2.15 -13.08
CA MET A 116 -5.72 -2.45 -12.42
C MET A 116 -6.22 -1.31 -11.54
N THR A 117 -5.33 -0.70 -10.74
CA THR A 117 -5.68 0.46 -9.91
C THR A 117 -6.16 1.63 -10.78
N ILE A 118 -5.48 1.91 -11.89
CA ILE A 118 -5.85 2.98 -12.81
C ILE A 118 -7.20 2.68 -13.49
N ARG A 119 -7.43 1.45 -13.95
CA ARG A 119 -8.72 1.06 -14.56
C ARG A 119 -9.91 1.19 -13.62
N SER A 120 -9.70 1.16 -12.30
CA SER A 120 -10.76 1.40 -11.32
C SER A 120 -11.27 2.84 -11.34
N HIS A 121 -10.47 3.79 -11.80
CA HIS A 121 -10.72 5.23 -11.81
C HIS A 121 -11.06 5.86 -10.45
N ARG A 122 -10.88 5.13 -9.35
CA ARG A 122 -11.31 5.55 -8.01
C ARG A 122 -10.60 6.82 -7.53
N HIS A 123 -9.29 6.94 -7.81
CA HIS A 123 -8.52 8.14 -7.47
C HIS A 123 -9.00 9.34 -8.29
N ARG A 124 -9.12 9.18 -9.60
CA ARG A 124 -9.61 10.24 -10.49
C ARG A 124 -11.00 10.72 -10.08
N ASP A 125 -11.92 9.79 -9.86
CA ASP A 125 -13.31 10.11 -9.55
C ASP A 125 -13.41 10.84 -8.19
N ARG A 126 -12.62 10.44 -7.20
CA ARG A 126 -12.54 11.12 -5.92
C ARG A 126 -11.93 12.51 -6.05
N LEU A 127 -10.82 12.65 -6.79
CA LEU A 127 -10.18 13.95 -7.03
C LEU A 127 -11.12 14.92 -7.75
N LYS A 128 -11.82 14.45 -8.78
CA LYS A 128 -12.79 15.29 -9.51
C LYS A 128 -14.01 15.67 -8.68
N LYS A 129 -14.41 14.83 -7.74
CA LYS A 129 -15.49 15.15 -6.78
C LYS A 129 -15.05 16.25 -5.81
N ASP A 130 -13.86 16.12 -5.24
CA ASP A 130 -13.35 17.03 -4.21
C ASP A 130 -12.77 18.32 -4.83
N PHE A 131 -12.22 18.24 -6.05
CA PHE A 131 -11.57 19.32 -6.79
C PHE A 131 -12.06 19.37 -8.25
N PRO A 132 -13.27 19.85 -8.52
CA PRO A 132 -13.91 19.73 -9.85
C PRO A 132 -13.16 20.37 -11.00
N LEU A 133 -12.36 21.41 -10.73
CA LEU A 133 -11.57 22.15 -11.75
C LEU A 133 -10.18 21.56 -12.00
N MET A 134 -9.76 20.59 -11.19
CA MET A 134 -8.43 19.97 -11.32
C MET A 134 -8.36 19.12 -12.59
N ASN A 135 -7.27 19.29 -13.33
CA ASN A 135 -6.94 18.37 -14.42
C ASN A 135 -6.26 17.13 -13.84
N VAL A 136 -6.79 15.94 -14.13
CA VAL A 136 -6.27 14.66 -13.62
C VAL A 136 -5.81 13.80 -14.78
N THR A 137 -4.53 13.45 -14.79
CA THR A 137 -3.93 12.50 -15.74
C THR A 137 -3.67 11.16 -15.05
N GLU A 138 -4.23 10.09 -15.60
CA GLU A 138 -4.02 8.73 -15.08
C GLU A 138 -2.86 8.08 -15.84
N ILE A 139 -1.87 7.57 -15.12
CA ILE A 139 -0.65 6.96 -15.66
C ILE A 139 -0.52 5.52 -15.14
N PRO A 140 -0.96 4.52 -15.92
CA PRO A 140 -0.66 3.14 -15.59
C PRO A 140 0.79 2.82 -15.95
N ILE A 141 1.52 2.16 -15.05
CA ILE A 141 2.86 1.63 -15.35
C ILE A 141 2.83 0.12 -15.12
N ASP A 142 2.72 -0.63 -16.20
CA ASP A 142 2.75 -2.08 -16.13
C ASP A 142 4.15 -2.58 -15.74
N GLY A 143 4.20 -3.56 -14.83
CA GLY A 143 5.44 -4.19 -14.40
C GLY A 143 6.33 -3.38 -13.46
N LEU A 144 6.04 -2.10 -13.16
CA LEU A 144 6.90 -1.28 -12.29
C LEU A 144 6.94 -1.83 -10.86
N ALA A 145 5.79 -2.15 -10.28
CA ALA A 145 5.74 -2.73 -8.93
C ALA A 145 6.57 -4.01 -8.85
N TYR A 146 6.46 -4.88 -9.84
CA TYR A 146 7.26 -6.11 -9.92
C TYR A 146 8.76 -5.83 -10.09
N ALA A 147 9.15 -4.88 -10.92
CA ALA A 147 10.55 -4.48 -11.08
C ALA A 147 11.17 -3.97 -9.76
N ILE A 148 10.41 -3.19 -8.99
CA ILE A 148 10.81 -2.71 -7.66
C ILE A 148 10.92 -3.90 -6.70
N GLU A 149 9.93 -4.78 -6.68
CA GLU A 149 9.90 -5.99 -5.84
C GLU A 149 11.13 -6.87 -6.10
N MET A 150 11.51 -7.06 -7.35
CA MET A 150 12.67 -7.85 -7.75
C MET A 150 14.00 -7.14 -7.57
N GLY A 151 14.00 -5.87 -7.15
CA GLY A 151 15.22 -5.09 -6.93
C GLY A 151 15.98 -4.80 -8.23
N LYS A 152 15.26 -4.53 -9.32
CA LYS A 152 15.89 -4.10 -10.58
C LYS A 152 16.68 -2.81 -10.39
N GLU A 153 17.71 -2.64 -11.21
CA GLU A 153 18.58 -1.47 -11.14
C GLU A 153 17.82 -0.15 -11.30
N GLU A 154 18.31 0.89 -10.64
CA GLU A 154 17.67 2.21 -10.64
C GLU A 154 17.52 2.80 -12.05
N SER A 155 18.51 2.59 -12.93
CA SER A 155 18.45 3.00 -14.33
C SER A 155 17.28 2.36 -15.10
N PHE A 156 16.99 1.08 -14.82
CA PHE A 156 15.86 0.38 -15.42
C PHE A 156 14.53 0.94 -14.89
N ILE A 157 14.43 1.15 -13.58
CA ILE A 157 13.26 1.76 -12.93
C ILE A 157 13.02 3.18 -13.48
N TYR A 158 14.09 3.98 -13.59
CA TYR A 158 14.04 5.31 -14.16
C TYR A 158 13.47 5.29 -15.59
N GLY A 159 13.95 4.39 -16.43
CA GLY A 159 13.47 4.25 -17.81
C GLY A 159 11.97 3.97 -17.89
N MET A 160 11.46 3.05 -17.05
CA MET A 160 10.03 2.72 -17.00
C MET A 160 9.17 3.92 -16.60
N ILE A 161 9.55 4.63 -15.56
CA ILE A 161 8.79 5.78 -15.04
C ILE A 161 8.85 6.94 -16.04
N ASN A 162 10.04 7.27 -16.54
CA ASN A 162 10.24 8.38 -17.46
C ASN A 162 9.45 8.18 -18.77
N GLU A 163 9.50 6.99 -19.35
CA GLU A 163 8.72 6.66 -20.55
C GLU A 163 7.21 6.84 -20.32
N ALA A 164 6.70 6.34 -19.20
CA ALA A 164 5.28 6.46 -18.88
C ALA A 164 4.84 7.92 -18.67
N VAL A 165 5.65 8.71 -17.96
CA VAL A 165 5.40 10.14 -17.71
C VAL A 165 5.42 10.93 -19.03
N GLN A 166 6.41 10.71 -19.88
CA GLN A 166 6.52 11.37 -21.20
C GLN A 166 5.35 11.01 -22.12
N LYS A 167 5.03 9.72 -22.19
CA LYS A 167 3.89 9.23 -23.01
C LYS A 167 2.56 9.86 -22.58
N ALA A 168 2.40 10.15 -21.30
CA ALA A 168 1.22 10.79 -20.74
C ALA A 168 1.23 12.34 -20.86
N GLY A 169 2.35 12.94 -21.27
CA GLY A 169 2.53 14.40 -21.30
C GLY A 169 2.45 15.02 -19.89
N ALA A 170 3.00 14.33 -18.89
CA ALA A 170 2.85 14.67 -17.48
C ALA A 170 4.15 15.15 -16.81
N GLU A 171 5.12 15.62 -17.60
CA GLU A 171 6.45 16.05 -17.11
C GLU A 171 6.41 17.31 -16.23
N SER A 172 5.33 18.06 -16.31
CA SER A 172 5.14 19.33 -15.60
C SER A 172 3.88 19.37 -14.73
N VAL A 173 3.43 18.21 -14.22
CA VAL A 173 2.31 18.18 -13.28
C VAL A 173 2.68 18.81 -11.94
N ASP A 174 1.71 19.48 -11.30
CA ASP A 174 1.94 20.14 -10.01
C ASP A 174 2.05 19.12 -8.86
N ALA A 175 1.30 18.01 -8.97
CA ALA A 175 1.31 16.94 -7.98
C ALA A 175 1.18 15.57 -8.63
N ALA A 176 1.65 14.53 -7.95
CA ALA A 176 1.49 13.14 -8.37
C ALA A 176 1.15 12.25 -7.17
N VAL A 177 0.05 11.50 -7.27
CA VAL A 177 -0.32 10.47 -6.29
C VAL A 177 0.41 9.18 -6.66
N LEU A 178 1.20 8.66 -5.73
CA LEU A 178 1.85 7.36 -5.84
C LEU A 178 0.85 6.26 -5.44
N ALA A 179 -0.01 5.87 -6.38
CA ALA A 179 -1.11 4.94 -6.17
C ALA A 179 -0.67 3.47 -6.23
N CYS A 180 0.49 3.18 -5.70
CA CYS A 180 1.04 1.84 -5.47
C CYS A 180 1.99 1.89 -4.28
N THR A 181 1.84 1.00 -3.33
CA THR A 181 2.66 0.98 -2.11
C THR A 181 4.14 0.63 -2.35
N HIS A 182 4.49 0.11 -3.51
CA HIS A 182 5.88 -0.07 -3.93
C HIS A 182 6.57 1.25 -4.32
N TYR A 183 5.83 2.22 -4.85
CA TYR A 183 6.42 3.41 -5.46
C TYR A 183 7.19 4.30 -4.48
N PRO A 184 6.79 4.46 -3.21
CA PRO A 184 7.60 5.17 -2.22
C PRO A 184 9.00 4.59 -1.99
N LEU A 185 9.20 3.29 -2.27
CA LEU A 185 10.53 2.65 -2.19
C LEU A 185 11.52 3.23 -3.20
N VAL A 186 11.04 3.84 -4.27
CA VAL A 186 11.83 4.49 -5.33
C VAL A 186 11.47 5.97 -5.47
N ALA A 187 11.05 6.60 -4.39
CA ALA A 187 10.66 8.02 -4.37
C ALA A 187 11.76 8.96 -4.90
N GLY A 188 13.04 8.60 -4.73
CA GLY A 188 14.17 9.33 -5.29
C GLY A 188 14.10 9.41 -6.81
N VAL A 189 13.81 8.29 -7.47
CA VAL A 189 13.67 8.25 -8.93
C VAL A 189 12.50 9.11 -9.42
N PHE A 190 11.38 9.08 -8.71
CA PHE A 190 10.26 9.99 -9.03
C PHE A 190 10.64 11.46 -8.91
N ARG A 191 11.41 11.84 -7.88
CA ARG A 191 11.87 13.22 -7.69
C ARG A 191 12.84 13.67 -8.79
N ASP A 192 13.68 12.76 -9.29
CA ASP A 192 14.60 13.06 -10.38
C ASP A 192 13.86 13.32 -11.70
N ILE A 193 12.77 12.59 -11.96
CA ILE A 193 11.94 12.75 -13.17
C ILE A 193 10.98 13.93 -13.03
N LEU A 194 10.45 14.17 -11.83
CA LEU A 194 9.43 15.16 -11.51
C LEU A 194 9.92 16.12 -10.39
N PRO A 195 10.99 16.89 -10.62
CA PRO A 195 11.68 17.63 -9.55
C PRO A 195 10.83 18.75 -8.90
N ASN A 196 9.84 19.26 -9.60
CA ASN A 196 8.97 20.34 -9.14
C ASN A 196 7.55 19.85 -8.77
N THR A 197 7.35 18.56 -8.69
CA THR A 197 6.06 17.92 -8.43
C THR A 197 5.93 17.55 -6.98
N LEU A 198 4.80 17.87 -6.37
CA LEU A 198 4.45 17.37 -5.03
C LEU A 198 4.11 15.87 -5.13
N LEU A 199 4.93 15.01 -4.53
CA LEU A 199 4.63 13.58 -4.45
C LEU A 199 3.72 13.31 -3.25
N ILE A 200 2.60 12.62 -3.50
CA ILE A 200 1.60 12.27 -2.48
C ILE A 200 1.64 10.76 -2.26
N ASP A 201 2.09 10.34 -1.08
CA ASP A 201 2.04 8.95 -0.62
C ASP A 201 0.81 8.76 0.29
N PRO A 202 -0.14 7.88 -0.05
CA PRO A 202 -1.33 7.67 0.77
C PRO A 202 -1.09 6.92 2.08
N ALA A 203 0.12 6.41 2.34
CA ALA A 203 0.41 5.56 3.50
C ALA A 203 0.10 6.24 4.84
N GLU A 204 0.53 7.48 5.03
CA GLU A 204 0.30 8.23 6.28
C GLU A 204 -1.19 8.44 6.58
N ARG A 205 -1.96 8.79 5.57
CA ARG A 205 -3.42 9.00 5.70
C ARG A 205 -4.15 7.69 5.97
N THR A 206 -3.69 6.60 5.36
CA THR A 206 -4.23 5.26 5.61
C THR A 206 -4.02 4.85 7.07
N VAL A 207 -2.82 5.02 7.60
CA VAL A 207 -2.50 4.74 9.01
C VAL A 207 -3.29 5.64 9.95
N LYS A 208 -3.36 6.94 9.66
CA LYS A 208 -4.13 7.90 10.47
C LYS A 208 -5.62 7.51 10.55
N LYS A 209 -6.22 7.11 9.43
CA LYS A 209 -7.60 6.63 9.38
C LYS A 209 -7.81 5.37 10.22
N ALA A 210 -6.90 4.39 10.10
CA ALA A 210 -6.94 3.17 10.91
C ALA A 210 -6.92 3.48 12.40
N MET A 211 -5.99 4.33 12.82
CA MET A 211 -5.82 4.69 14.22
C MET A 211 -6.96 5.53 14.76
N SER A 212 -7.60 6.37 13.94
CA SER A 212 -8.82 7.09 14.33
C SER A 212 -9.97 6.14 14.64
N ILE A 213 -10.19 5.13 13.79
CA ILE A 213 -11.22 4.11 14.01
C ILE A 213 -10.96 3.34 15.32
N LEU A 214 -9.70 2.97 15.59
CA LEU A 214 -9.36 2.29 16.84
C LEU A 214 -9.51 3.19 18.07
N ALA A 215 -9.17 4.47 17.96
CA ALA A 215 -9.34 5.43 19.06
C ALA A 215 -10.82 5.58 19.47
N ASP A 216 -11.72 5.66 18.49
CA ASP A 216 -13.16 5.76 18.73
C ASP A 216 -13.74 4.53 19.46
N GLN A 217 -13.02 3.42 19.43
CA GLN A 217 -13.40 2.14 20.07
C GLN A 217 -12.57 1.81 21.31
N ASN A 218 -11.72 2.74 21.80
CA ASN A 218 -10.70 2.47 22.81
C ASN A 218 -9.78 1.28 22.45
N GLY A 219 -9.55 1.09 21.17
CA GLY A 219 -8.82 -0.07 20.61
C GLY A 219 -7.33 0.13 20.43
N GLN A 220 -6.75 1.25 20.87
CA GLN A 220 -5.31 1.50 20.78
C GLN A 220 -4.54 0.70 21.83
N SER A 221 -3.29 0.33 21.50
CA SER A 221 -2.40 -0.38 22.42
C SER A 221 -1.66 0.58 23.34
N GLU A 222 -1.52 0.20 24.61
CA GLU A 222 -0.67 0.88 25.60
C GLU A 222 0.73 0.26 25.69
N GLU A 223 0.87 -1.00 25.30
CA GLU A 223 2.10 -1.76 25.44
C GLU A 223 2.72 -2.08 24.08
N ALA A 224 3.97 -1.68 23.90
CA ALA A 224 4.76 -2.10 22.75
C ALA A 224 4.97 -3.62 22.74
N GLY A 225 5.12 -4.18 21.55
CA GLY A 225 5.36 -5.61 21.40
C GLY A 225 5.96 -5.95 20.03
N PRO A 226 6.15 -7.25 19.75
CA PRO A 226 6.79 -7.70 18.53
C PRO A 226 5.95 -7.40 17.30
N CYS A 227 6.63 -7.11 16.20
CA CYS A 227 6.06 -7.08 14.86
C CYS A 227 6.50 -8.34 14.13
N LEU A 228 5.55 -9.06 13.53
CA LEU A 228 5.80 -10.32 12.83
C LEU A 228 5.59 -10.13 11.33
N PHE A 229 6.42 -10.81 10.54
CA PHE A 229 6.41 -10.71 9.09
C PHE A 229 6.25 -12.11 8.49
N PHE A 230 5.18 -12.28 7.70
CA PHE A 230 4.90 -13.52 6.99
C PHE A 230 4.92 -13.26 5.48
N PHE A 231 5.56 -14.15 4.74
CA PHE A 231 5.55 -14.14 3.29
C PHE A 231 5.16 -15.52 2.75
N THR A 232 4.38 -15.53 1.70
CA THR A 232 3.97 -16.81 1.05
C THR A 232 5.14 -17.48 0.35
N GLU A 233 6.11 -16.69 -0.11
CA GLU A 233 7.41 -17.16 -0.56
C GLU A 233 8.51 -16.33 0.11
N SER A 234 9.52 -17.00 0.66
CA SER A 234 10.69 -16.33 1.24
C SER A 234 11.60 -15.85 0.12
N THR A 235 11.69 -14.54 -0.06
CA THR A 235 12.59 -13.94 -1.05
C THR A 235 13.71 -13.18 -0.37
N LEU A 236 14.91 -13.21 -0.94
CA LEU A 236 16.05 -12.42 -0.44
C LEU A 236 15.69 -10.92 -0.37
N ARG A 237 14.92 -10.42 -1.34
CA ARG A 237 14.49 -9.02 -1.38
C ARG A 237 13.58 -8.67 -0.21
N ALA A 238 12.61 -9.52 0.10
CA ALA A 238 11.73 -9.32 1.26
C ALA A 238 12.53 -9.28 2.56
N GLU A 239 13.47 -10.21 2.76
CA GLU A 239 14.34 -10.24 3.94
C GLU A 239 15.20 -8.98 4.05
N ILE A 240 15.81 -8.53 2.95
CA ILE A 240 16.63 -7.30 2.93
C ILE A 240 15.79 -6.09 3.34
N LEU A 241 14.61 -5.93 2.76
CA LEU A 241 13.73 -4.80 3.05
C LEU A 241 13.25 -4.81 4.50
N VAL A 242 12.78 -5.95 5.00
CA VAL A 242 12.33 -6.07 6.40
C VAL A 242 13.47 -5.73 7.36
N LYS A 243 14.65 -6.30 7.17
CA LYS A 243 15.80 -6.05 8.04
C LYS A 243 16.29 -4.61 7.97
N LYS A 244 16.22 -3.98 6.79
CA LYS A 244 16.56 -2.57 6.60
C LYS A 244 15.59 -1.64 7.33
N MET A 245 14.28 -1.91 7.24
CA MET A 245 13.23 -1.05 7.76
C MET A 245 12.94 -1.28 9.25
N PHE A 246 13.03 -2.52 9.73
CA PHE A 246 12.59 -2.93 11.07
C PHE A 246 13.71 -3.50 11.94
N GLY A 247 14.93 -3.60 11.42
CA GLY A 247 16.10 -4.10 12.14
C GLY A 247 16.43 -5.57 11.87
N ARG A 248 17.68 -5.92 12.15
CA ARG A 248 18.25 -7.25 11.83
C ARG A 248 17.59 -8.41 12.58
N ARG A 249 16.90 -8.15 13.69
CA ARG A 249 16.25 -9.15 14.54
C ARG A 249 14.77 -9.33 14.22
N ALA A 250 14.27 -8.72 13.12
CA ALA A 250 12.89 -8.88 12.70
C ALA A 250 12.57 -10.36 12.48
N ASP A 251 11.42 -10.82 13.00
CA ASP A 251 10.94 -12.20 12.86
C ASP A 251 10.22 -12.36 11.50
N ILE A 252 10.86 -13.10 10.61
CA ILE A 252 10.38 -13.34 9.24
C ILE A 252 10.08 -14.83 9.11
N GLN A 253 8.84 -15.15 8.74
CA GLN A 253 8.36 -16.52 8.59
C GLN A 253 7.73 -16.74 7.21
N ARG A 254 7.90 -17.95 6.68
CA ARG A 254 7.14 -18.39 5.51
C ARG A 254 5.79 -18.93 5.95
N VAL A 255 4.74 -18.62 5.18
CA VAL A 255 3.41 -19.18 5.36
C VAL A 255 2.93 -19.82 4.07
N VAL A 256 2.22 -20.93 4.17
CA VAL A 256 1.55 -21.58 3.04
C VAL A 256 0.06 -21.31 3.18
N LEU A 257 -0.52 -20.64 2.18
CA LEU A 257 -1.96 -20.47 2.04
C LEU A 257 -2.52 -21.58 1.15
N SER A 258 -3.81 -21.89 1.28
CA SER A 258 -4.45 -23.04 0.63
C SER A 258 -4.40 -23.02 -0.90
N GLY A 259 -4.21 -21.87 -1.51
CA GLY A 259 -4.14 -21.70 -2.96
C GLY A 259 -2.72 -21.49 -3.52
N VAL A 260 -1.66 -21.74 -2.75
CA VAL A 260 -0.25 -21.57 -3.16
C VAL A 260 0.42 -22.93 -3.32
#